data_6618816f0f68fc27ea7e0de6e3638cf7
#
_entry.id   6618816f0f68fc27ea7e0de6e3638cf7
#
_cell.length_a   1.000
_cell.length_b   1.000
_cell.length_c   1.000
_cell.angle_alpha   90.00
_cell.angle_beta   90.00
_cell.angle_gamma   90.00
#
_symmetry.space_group_name_H-M   'P 1'
#
loop_
_entity.id
_entity.type
_entity.pdbx_description
1 polymer ?
#
loop_
_entity_poly.entity_id
_entity_poly.type
_entity_poly.pdbx_seq_one_letter_code
_entity_poly.pdbx_strand_id
1 'polypeptide(L)'
;GPTTGLLVLIDGHPQYMGLMGHPIADACQSMLADRVEVVRGPASVLYGSNAMGGVINIVTRRMHEDGVKTDLHAGYGSYNTLETEVTNQVRAGRFTSTVTGSYNRTDGHRRNMGFEQYGGYAKLGYRIAQAWDLYADVNLTHFNARNPGSVSEPILDNRQRITRGMTSFALRNDYGWTSGTLSFFYNWGRHRINDGHSPGEEPLNYRFNSRDRMLGVSWYQSVALFRGNRLTVGVDWQHFGGKAWNAFT
;
A
#
# COMPACT_ATOMS: atom_id res chain seq x y z
N GLY A 1 -11.39 -10.54 13.66
CA GLY A 1 -12.35 -10.65 12.57
C GLY A 1 -11.69 -10.93 11.24
N PRO A 2 -12.40 -11.40 10.23
CA PRO A 2 -11.78 -11.72 8.95
C PRO A 2 -11.22 -10.44 8.31
N THR A 3 -9.93 -10.47 8.00
CA THR A 3 -9.21 -9.38 7.35
C THR A 3 -9.71 -9.11 5.92
N THR A 4 -10.48 -10.03 5.36
CA THR A 4 -11.03 -9.97 3.99
C THR A 4 -12.14 -8.93 3.81
N GLY A 5 -12.70 -8.38 4.88
CA GLY A 5 -13.75 -7.38 4.80
C GLY A 5 -13.26 -5.93 4.87
N LEU A 6 -11.95 -5.71 5.06
CA LEU A 6 -11.36 -4.39 5.18
C LEU A 6 -10.50 -4.06 3.95
N LEU A 7 -10.78 -2.93 3.32
CA LEU A 7 -10.00 -2.41 2.20
C LEU A 7 -9.12 -1.25 2.66
N VAL A 8 -7.83 -1.34 2.36
CA VAL A 8 -6.88 -0.25 2.57
C VAL A 8 -6.54 0.40 1.24
N LEU A 9 -6.67 1.71 1.18
CA LEU A 9 -6.32 2.52 0.01
C LEU A 9 -5.17 3.47 0.36
N ILE A 10 -4.33 3.75 -0.61
CA ILE A 10 -3.41 4.89 -0.58
C ILE A 10 -3.82 5.84 -1.70
N ASP A 11 -4.25 7.04 -1.36
CA ASP A 11 -4.78 8.04 -2.30
C ASP A 11 -5.86 7.47 -3.24
N GLY A 12 -6.76 6.64 -2.69
CA GLY A 12 -7.84 6.01 -3.44
C GLY A 12 -7.47 4.73 -4.19
N HIS A 13 -6.20 4.29 -4.16
CA HIS A 13 -5.77 3.09 -4.87
C HIS A 13 -5.68 1.88 -3.94
N PRO A 14 -6.33 0.73 -4.29
CA PRO A 14 -6.36 -0.45 -3.44
C PRO A 14 -4.98 -1.07 -3.22
N GLN A 15 -4.76 -1.56 -2.00
CA GLN A 15 -3.59 -2.33 -1.61
C GLN A 15 -4.03 -3.77 -1.31
N TYR A 16 -3.71 -4.71 -2.20
CA TYR A 16 -4.09 -6.11 -2.06
C TYR A 16 -2.89 -7.06 -2.11
N MET A 17 -3.04 -8.21 -1.45
CA MET A 17 -2.28 -9.41 -1.79
C MET A 17 -2.99 -10.16 -2.92
N GLY A 18 -2.83 -9.73 -4.15
CA GLY A 18 -3.48 -10.21 -5.36
C GLY A 18 -4.21 -11.56 -5.28
N LEU A 19 -3.48 -12.68 -5.26
CA LEU A 19 -4.05 -14.03 -5.25
C LEU A 19 -4.94 -14.33 -4.03
N MET A 20 -4.61 -13.77 -2.88
CA MET A 20 -5.34 -14.02 -1.64
C MET A 20 -6.41 -12.96 -1.35
N GLY A 21 -6.41 -11.86 -2.09
CA GLY A 21 -7.36 -10.77 -1.88
C GLY A 21 -7.26 -10.07 -0.52
N HIS A 22 -6.19 -10.31 0.23
CA HIS A 22 -5.99 -9.67 1.53
C HIS A 22 -5.42 -8.27 1.40
N PRO A 23 -5.94 -7.28 2.14
CA PRO A 23 -5.33 -5.96 2.20
C PRO A 23 -3.98 -6.03 2.91
N ILE A 24 -3.02 -5.27 2.43
CA ILE A 24 -1.67 -5.22 3.00
C ILE A 24 -1.46 -3.87 3.67
N ALA A 25 -1.60 -3.84 4.99
CA ALA A 25 -1.31 -2.66 5.79
C ALA A 25 0.21 -2.35 5.84
N ASP A 26 1.03 -3.38 5.72
CA ASP A 26 2.48 -3.26 5.82
C ASP A 26 3.13 -2.48 4.66
N ALA A 27 2.42 -2.30 3.56
CA ALA A 27 2.87 -1.46 2.46
C ALA A 27 2.70 0.03 2.73
N CYS A 28 2.03 0.40 3.82
CA CYS A 28 1.76 1.77 4.19
C CYS A 28 2.87 2.32 5.08
N GLN A 29 3.40 3.48 4.70
CA GLN A 29 4.44 4.19 5.45
C GLN A 29 3.79 5.33 6.23
N SER A 30 3.96 5.32 7.57
CA SER A 30 3.24 6.25 8.46
C SER A 30 3.53 7.73 8.21
N MET A 31 4.76 8.07 7.79
CA MET A 31 5.13 9.45 7.51
C MET A 31 4.53 10.01 6.20
N LEU A 32 4.04 9.14 5.32
CA LEU A 32 3.35 9.57 4.10
C LEU A 32 1.95 10.11 4.39
N ALA A 33 1.34 9.69 5.49
CA ALA A 33 -0.03 10.04 5.79
C ALA A 33 -0.16 11.49 6.25
N ASP A 34 -0.98 12.27 5.54
CA ASP A 34 -1.49 13.55 6.00
C ASP A 34 -2.69 13.32 6.92
N ARG A 35 -3.57 12.44 6.49
CA ARG A 35 -4.73 11.98 7.26
C ARG A 35 -5.12 10.57 6.87
N VAL A 36 -5.88 9.93 7.76
CA VAL A 36 -6.49 8.64 7.51
C VAL A 36 -8.01 8.82 7.52
N GLU A 37 -8.65 8.45 6.44
CA GLU A 37 -10.09 8.50 6.30
C GLU A 37 -10.66 7.09 6.48
N VAL A 38 -11.65 6.95 7.35
CA VAL A 38 -12.29 5.67 7.64
C VAL A 38 -13.76 5.73 7.24
N VAL A 39 -14.17 4.86 6.34
CA VAL A 39 -15.58 4.65 5.98
C VAL A 39 -16.04 3.36 6.66
N ARG A 40 -16.98 3.48 7.58
CA ARG A 40 -17.54 2.35 8.31
C ARG A 40 -18.76 1.80 7.59
N GLY A 41 -18.95 0.48 7.72
CA GLY A 41 -20.06 -0.22 7.10
C GLY A 41 -19.80 -0.65 5.68
N PRO A 42 -20.80 -1.19 4.99
CA PRO A 42 -20.63 -1.73 3.65
C PRO A 42 -20.37 -0.62 2.65
N ALA A 43 -19.17 -0.61 2.10
CA ALA A 43 -18.73 0.31 1.06
C ALA A 43 -18.56 -0.41 -0.30
N SER A 44 -19.13 -1.60 -0.44
CA SER A 44 -18.99 -2.43 -1.64
C SER A 44 -19.57 -1.79 -2.90
N VAL A 45 -20.52 -0.87 -2.77
CA VAL A 45 -21.08 -0.14 -3.90
C VAL A 45 -20.06 0.73 -4.61
N LEU A 46 -19.14 1.35 -3.82
CA LEU A 46 -18.09 2.23 -4.36
C LEU A 46 -16.76 1.50 -4.59
N TYR A 47 -16.42 0.52 -3.77
CA TYR A 47 -15.08 -0.07 -3.70
C TYR A 47 -15.06 -1.58 -3.92
N GLY A 48 -16.19 -2.21 -4.21
CA GLY A 48 -16.30 -3.63 -4.47
C GLY A 48 -16.46 -4.49 -3.23
N SER A 49 -16.53 -5.81 -3.43
CA SER A 49 -16.83 -6.78 -2.37
C SER A 49 -15.80 -6.84 -1.24
N ASN A 50 -14.54 -6.48 -1.50
CA ASN A 50 -13.49 -6.47 -0.48
C ASN A 50 -13.68 -5.36 0.57
N ALA A 51 -14.56 -4.41 0.33
CA ALA A 51 -14.84 -3.31 1.23
C ALA A 51 -16.08 -3.54 2.12
N MET A 52 -16.54 -4.76 2.26
CA MET A 52 -17.73 -5.09 3.07
C MET A 52 -17.60 -4.69 4.55
N GLY A 53 -16.41 -4.80 5.12
CA GLY A 53 -16.13 -4.42 6.51
C GLY A 53 -15.76 -2.95 6.69
N GLY A 54 -15.54 -2.21 5.62
CA GLY A 54 -15.14 -0.81 5.64
C GLY A 54 -13.94 -0.50 4.76
N VAL A 55 -13.61 0.77 4.68
CA VAL A 55 -12.49 1.28 3.89
C VAL A 55 -11.63 2.18 4.76
N ILE A 56 -10.30 1.98 4.71
CA ILE A 56 -9.31 2.90 5.25
C ILE A 56 -8.58 3.53 4.07
N ASN A 57 -8.70 4.84 3.91
CA ASN A 57 -7.98 5.58 2.89
C ASN A 57 -6.90 6.44 3.53
N ILE A 58 -5.65 6.20 3.17
CA ILE A 58 -4.50 6.97 3.61
C ILE A 58 -4.26 8.07 2.58
N VAL A 59 -4.45 9.32 2.98
CA VAL A 59 -4.19 10.47 2.13
C VAL A 59 -2.74 10.93 2.36
N THR A 60 -1.94 10.92 1.31
CA THR A 60 -0.53 11.29 1.39
C THR A 60 -0.34 12.79 1.57
N ARG A 61 0.76 13.17 2.23
CA ARG A 61 1.12 14.57 2.43
C ARG A 61 1.44 15.26 1.12
N ARG A 62 1.10 16.54 1.04
CA ARG A 62 1.56 17.44 -0.03
C ARG A 62 1.74 18.86 0.50
N MET A 63 2.60 19.61 -0.14
CA MET A 63 2.80 21.02 0.17
C MET A 63 1.71 21.88 -0.46
N HIS A 64 1.25 22.89 0.29
CA HIS A 64 0.25 23.86 -0.17
C HIS A 64 0.88 25.16 -0.68
N GLU A 65 2.15 25.39 -0.36
CA GLU A 65 2.91 26.57 -0.76
C GLU A 65 4.18 26.15 -1.49
N ASP A 66 4.68 27.02 -2.37
CA ASP A 66 5.95 26.77 -3.07
C ASP A 66 7.11 26.67 -2.08
N GLY A 67 7.99 25.75 -2.34
CA GLY A 67 9.14 25.48 -1.51
C GLY A 67 9.58 24.03 -1.51
N VAL A 68 10.53 23.75 -0.65
CA VAL A 68 11.10 22.43 -0.42
C VAL A 68 11.07 22.14 1.06
N LYS A 69 10.58 20.96 1.43
CA LYS A 69 10.58 20.50 2.81
C LYS A 69 11.14 19.09 2.86
N THR A 70 12.10 18.88 3.76
CA THR A 70 12.65 17.55 4.00
C THR A 70 12.49 17.19 5.48
N ASP A 71 11.88 16.04 5.72
CA ASP A 71 11.72 15.48 7.05
C ASP A 71 12.56 14.21 7.16
N LEU A 72 13.35 14.11 8.23
CA LEU A 72 14.14 12.95 8.56
C LEU A 72 13.68 12.41 9.91
N HIS A 73 13.36 11.14 9.95
CA HIS A 73 13.13 10.39 11.18
C HIS A 73 14.17 9.31 11.32
N ALA A 74 14.83 9.23 12.48
CA ALA A 74 15.75 8.16 12.81
C ALA A 74 15.59 7.78 14.28
N GLY A 75 15.49 6.50 14.54
CA GLY A 75 15.39 5.95 15.88
C GLY A 75 16.20 4.67 16.01
N TYR A 76 16.82 4.48 17.17
CA TYR A 76 17.54 3.25 17.49
C TYR A 76 17.14 2.79 18.89
N GLY A 77 16.88 1.52 19.05
CA GLY A 77 16.41 0.97 20.31
C GLY A 77 16.93 -0.44 20.57
N SER A 78 16.35 -1.09 21.57
CA SER A 78 16.69 -2.43 22.01
C SER A 78 16.61 -3.45 20.88
N TYR A 79 17.38 -4.52 20.98
CA TYR A 79 17.42 -5.61 20.00
C TYR A 79 17.89 -5.17 18.60
N ASN A 80 18.80 -4.18 18.56
CA ASN A 80 19.31 -3.62 17.32
C ASN A 80 18.19 -3.10 16.42
N THR A 81 17.17 -2.51 17.02
CA THR A 81 16.05 -1.91 16.30
C THR A 81 16.47 -0.57 15.74
N LEU A 82 16.35 -0.43 14.44
CA LEU A 82 16.62 0.82 13.72
C LEU A 82 15.37 1.18 12.91
N GLU A 83 14.93 2.43 13.04
CA GLU A 83 13.87 3.02 12.23
C GLU A 83 14.41 4.25 11.54
N THR A 84 14.32 4.27 10.21
CA THR A 84 14.75 5.43 9.42
C THR A 84 13.75 5.72 8.33
N GLU A 85 13.45 6.99 8.15
CA GLU A 85 12.56 7.46 7.11
C GLU A 85 12.94 8.89 6.69
N VAL A 86 12.99 9.12 5.38
CA VAL A 86 13.24 10.44 4.80
C VAL A 86 12.11 10.76 3.85
N THR A 87 11.52 11.94 4.00
CA THR A 87 10.50 12.45 3.10
C THR A 87 10.94 13.81 2.58
N ASN A 88 10.98 13.94 1.26
CA ASN A 88 11.21 15.20 0.57
C ASN A 88 9.93 15.61 -0.15
N GLN A 89 9.51 16.85 0.05
CA GLN A 89 8.36 17.45 -0.62
C GLN A 89 8.80 18.70 -1.33
N VAL A 90 8.34 18.86 -2.57
CA VAL A 90 8.61 20.03 -3.39
C VAL A 90 7.31 20.52 -3.99
N ARG A 91 7.13 21.83 -3.97
CA ARG A 91 6.13 22.52 -4.79
C ARG A 91 6.80 23.68 -5.51
N ALA A 92 6.65 23.70 -6.82
CA ALA A 92 7.18 24.74 -7.68
C ALA A 92 6.12 25.07 -8.75
N GLY A 93 5.32 26.10 -8.48
CA GLY A 93 4.23 26.52 -9.35
C GLY A 93 3.18 25.42 -9.55
N ARG A 94 3.10 24.88 -10.75
CA ARG A 94 2.15 23.81 -11.11
C ARG A 94 2.62 22.42 -10.76
N PHE A 95 3.86 22.26 -10.37
CA PHE A 95 4.49 20.98 -10.09
C PHE A 95 4.55 20.72 -8.60
N THR A 96 4.24 19.48 -8.20
CA THR A 96 4.44 18.97 -6.84
C THR A 96 5.13 17.62 -6.89
N SER A 97 6.00 17.34 -5.91
CA SER A 97 6.55 16.02 -5.73
C SER A 97 6.63 15.67 -4.24
N THR A 98 6.45 14.39 -3.96
CA THR A 98 6.69 13.79 -2.65
C THR A 98 7.48 12.52 -2.85
N VAL A 99 8.67 12.43 -2.25
CA VAL A 99 9.53 11.26 -2.33
C VAL A 99 9.86 10.81 -0.92
N THR A 100 9.63 9.53 -0.63
CA THR A 100 9.95 8.94 0.67
C THR A 100 10.78 7.69 0.48
N GLY A 101 11.81 7.55 1.31
CA GLY A 101 12.57 6.32 1.47
C GLY A 101 12.57 5.91 2.92
N SER A 102 12.46 4.63 3.19
CA SER A 102 12.46 4.09 4.55
C SER A 102 13.28 2.80 4.64
N TYR A 103 13.90 2.63 5.80
CA TYR A 103 14.56 1.39 6.18
C TYR A 103 14.31 1.13 7.65
N ASN A 104 13.78 -0.03 7.97
CA ASN A 104 13.48 -0.46 9.33
C ASN A 104 14.03 -1.86 9.55
N ARG A 105 14.60 -2.09 10.72
CA ARG A 105 15.08 -3.41 11.11
C ARG A 105 14.92 -3.64 12.60
N THR A 106 14.83 -4.89 13.01
CA THR A 106 14.98 -5.33 14.39
C THR A 106 15.46 -6.77 14.41
N ASP A 107 16.25 -7.12 15.41
CA ASP A 107 16.61 -8.54 15.67
C ASP A 107 15.52 -9.25 16.50
N GLY A 108 14.59 -8.48 17.10
CA GLY A 108 13.55 -8.98 17.98
C GLY A 108 14.07 -9.39 19.36
N HIS A 109 13.16 -9.64 20.28
CA HIS A 109 13.49 -10.04 21.66
C HIS A 109 13.71 -11.55 21.82
N ARG A 110 13.52 -12.32 20.78
CA ARG A 110 13.73 -13.77 20.72
C ARG A 110 14.59 -14.13 19.52
N ARG A 111 15.25 -15.29 19.63
CA ARG A 111 15.95 -15.89 18.49
C ARG A 111 14.97 -16.17 17.35
N ASN A 112 15.38 -15.96 16.10
CA ASN A 112 14.58 -16.14 14.88
C ASN A 112 13.34 -15.25 14.81
N MET A 113 13.41 -14.04 15.35
CA MET A 113 12.35 -13.02 15.29
C MET A 113 12.72 -11.80 14.41
N GLY A 114 13.84 -11.85 13.71
CA GLY A 114 14.35 -10.71 12.95
C GLY A 114 13.39 -10.22 11.87
N PHE A 115 13.40 -8.90 11.67
CA PHE A 115 12.62 -8.21 10.64
C PHE A 115 13.47 -7.15 9.95
N GLU A 116 13.28 -7.00 8.66
CA GLU A 116 13.91 -5.95 7.86
C GLU A 116 12.96 -5.50 6.77
N GLN A 117 12.82 -4.19 6.61
CA GLN A 117 11.94 -3.58 5.62
C GLN A 117 12.63 -2.43 4.89
N TYR A 118 12.49 -2.40 3.57
CA TYR A 118 12.83 -1.28 2.70
C TYR A 118 11.55 -0.74 2.08
N GLY A 119 11.42 0.56 1.99
CA GLY A 119 10.30 1.20 1.33
C GLY A 119 10.74 2.39 0.50
N GLY A 120 10.09 2.57 -0.62
CA GLY A 120 10.26 3.72 -1.48
C GLY A 120 8.92 4.17 -2.05
N TYR A 121 8.67 5.45 -2.04
CA TYR A 121 7.46 6.06 -2.57
C TYR A 121 7.80 7.36 -3.28
N ALA A 122 7.22 7.57 -4.45
CA ALA A 122 7.31 8.83 -5.17
C ALA A 122 5.95 9.18 -5.77
N LYS A 123 5.51 10.40 -5.56
CA LYS A 123 4.30 10.95 -6.17
C LYS A 123 4.61 12.27 -6.84
N LEU A 124 4.22 12.39 -8.10
CA LEU A 124 4.34 13.60 -8.89
C LEU A 124 2.95 14.12 -9.20
N GLY A 125 2.76 15.43 -9.11
CA GLY A 125 1.55 16.12 -9.48
C GLY A 125 1.86 17.28 -10.41
N TYR A 126 1.02 17.48 -11.41
CA TYR A 126 1.12 18.60 -12.33
C TYR A 126 -0.25 19.17 -12.65
N ARG A 127 -0.41 20.46 -12.47
CA ARG A 127 -1.63 21.16 -12.86
C ARG A 127 -1.57 21.51 -14.33
N ILE A 128 -2.28 20.73 -15.14
CA ILE A 128 -2.32 20.92 -16.59
C ILE A 128 -3.08 22.20 -16.94
N ALA A 129 -4.21 22.45 -16.26
CA ALA A 129 -5.08 23.59 -16.43
C ALA A 129 -5.73 23.95 -15.09
N GLN A 130 -6.48 25.04 -15.02
CA GLN A 130 -7.09 25.48 -13.76
C GLN A 130 -7.98 24.41 -13.10
N ALA A 131 -8.69 23.62 -13.91
CA ALA A 131 -9.61 22.59 -13.44
C ALA A 131 -9.06 21.15 -13.59
N TRP A 132 -7.80 20.97 -13.99
CA TRP A 132 -7.25 19.68 -14.34
C TRP A 132 -5.89 19.43 -13.68
N ASP A 133 -5.78 18.34 -12.94
CA ASP A 133 -4.57 17.86 -12.32
C ASP A 133 -4.22 16.45 -12.81
N LEU A 134 -2.93 16.23 -13.07
CA LEU A 134 -2.37 14.93 -13.41
C LEU A 134 -1.49 14.46 -12.26
N TYR A 135 -1.65 13.20 -11.87
CA TYR A 135 -0.85 12.56 -10.84
C TYR A 135 -0.23 11.27 -11.36
N ALA A 136 0.98 10.99 -10.90
CA ALA A 136 1.64 9.72 -11.09
C ALA A 136 2.34 9.33 -9.80
N ASP A 137 2.27 8.06 -9.43
CA ASP A 137 2.99 7.56 -8.26
C ASP A 137 3.57 6.17 -8.46
N VAL A 138 4.57 5.86 -7.64
CA VAL A 138 5.21 4.55 -7.53
C VAL A 138 5.43 4.27 -6.05
N ASN A 139 5.03 3.09 -5.60
CA ASN A 139 5.30 2.58 -4.26
C ASN A 139 5.98 1.23 -4.36
N LEU A 140 7.14 1.08 -3.74
CA LEU A 140 7.90 -0.16 -3.67
C LEU A 140 8.17 -0.51 -2.21
N THR A 141 7.89 -1.74 -1.83
CA THR A 141 8.14 -2.26 -0.49
C THR A 141 8.76 -3.65 -0.58
N HIS A 142 9.82 -3.88 0.17
CA HIS A 142 10.42 -5.18 0.36
C HIS A 142 10.57 -5.43 1.85
N PHE A 143 10.13 -6.58 2.32
CA PHE A 143 10.41 -6.98 3.69
C PHE A 143 10.81 -8.44 3.78
N ASN A 144 11.56 -8.72 4.85
CA ASN A 144 12.07 -10.01 5.20
C ASN A 144 11.79 -10.19 6.69
N ALA A 145 10.97 -11.15 7.03
CA ALA A 145 10.53 -11.39 8.39
C ALA A 145 10.71 -12.85 8.77
N ARG A 146 10.99 -13.08 10.05
CA ARG A 146 11.05 -14.40 10.66
C ARG A 146 10.05 -14.48 11.79
N ASN A 147 9.37 -15.60 11.90
CA ASN A 147 8.43 -15.87 12.97
C ASN A 147 8.90 -17.08 13.78
N PRO A 148 9.27 -16.90 15.07
CA PRO A 148 9.72 -18.00 15.91
C PRO A 148 8.61 -18.86 16.48
N GLY A 149 7.33 -18.54 16.22
CA GLY A 149 6.18 -19.13 16.88
C GLY A 149 6.06 -18.70 18.35
N SER A 150 5.16 -19.32 19.09
CA SER A 150 5.04 -19.09 20.53
C SER A 150 6.14 -19.82 21.30
N VAL A 151 6.36 -19.43 22.56
CA VAL A 151 7.33 -20.13 23.43
C VAL A 151 6.94 -21.59 23.64
N SER A 152 5.65 -21.87 23.74
CA SER A 152 5.11 -23.21 23.90
C SER A 152 5.07 -24.04 22.60
N GLU A 153 4.99 -23.38 21.46
CA GLU A 153 4.95 -23.97 20.11
C GLU A 153 5.95 -23.26 19.21
N PRO A 154 7.27 -23.46 19.39
CA PRO A 154 8.27 -22.77 18.59
C PRO A 154 8.29 -23.28 17.15
N ILE A 155 8.64 -22.39 16.23
CA ILE A 155 8.81 -22.67 14.81
C ILE A 155 10.27 -22.36 14.43
N LEU A 156 10.91 -23.33 13.77
CA LEU A 156 12.28 -23.18 13.26
C LEU A 156 12.25 -22.85 11.76
N ASP A 157 13.19 -22.05 11.30
CA ASP A 157 13.40 -21.68 9.90
C ASP A 157 12.21 -20.97 9.21
N ASN A 158 11.25 -20.45 9.95
CA ASN A 158 10.21 -19.65 9.36
C ASN A 158 10.78 -18.34 8.80
N ARG A 159 10.54 -18.10 7.53
CA ARG A 159 11.02 -16.89 6.84
C ARG A 159 10.06 -16.48 5.73
N GLN A 160 9.77 -15.20 5.69
CA GLN A 160 8.95 -14.59 4.64
C GLN A 160 9.75 -13.49 3.96
N ARG A 161 9.83 -13.57 2.63
CA ARG A 161 10.38 -12.51 1.78
C ARG A 161 9.28 -12.04 0.85
N ILE A 162 8.90 -10.77 0.99
CA ILE A 162 7.81 -10.19 0.22
C ILE A 162 8.28 -8.91 -0.42
N THR A 163 8.10 -8.81 -1.73
CA THR A 163 8.33 -7.60 -2.51
C THR A 163 7.02 -7.22 -3.18
N ARG A 164 6.59 -6.00 -2.96
CA ARG A 164 5.40 -5.46 -3.63
C ARG A 164 5.72 -4.13 -4.26
N GLY A 165 5.08 -3.90 -5.40
CA GLY A 165 5.15 -2.63 -6.09
C GLY A 165 3.77 -2.22 -6.59
N MET A 166 3.55 -0.92 -6.65
CA MET A 166 2.37 -0.32 -7.24
C MET A 166 2.76 0.93 -8.01
N THR A 167 2.18 1.12 -9.17
CA THR A 167 2.23 2.38 -9.89
C THR A 167 0.82 2.81 -10.24
N SER A 168 0.58 4.10 -10.27
CA SER A 168 -0.71 4.64 -10.66
C SER A 168 -0.58 5.95 -11.41
N PHE A 169 -1.60 6.23 -12.23
CA PHE A 169 -1.80 7.49 -12.93
C PHE A 169 -3.23 7.94 -12.70
N ALA A 170 -3.43 9.20 -12.43
CA ALA A 170 -4.75 9.76 -12.23
C ALA A 170 -4.87 11.11 -12.92
N LEU A 171 -5.98 11.30 -13.61
CA LEU A 171 -6.37 12.56 -14.20
C LEU A 171 -7.63 13.03 -13.48
N ARG A 172 -7.52 14.15 -12.79
CA ARG A 172 -8.59 14.74 -11.99
C ARG A 172 -9.10 16.03 -12.61
N ASN A 173 -10.40 16.18 -12.66
CA ASN A 173 -11.04 17.44 -12.99
C ASN A 173 -11.88 17.95 -11.82
N ASP A 174 -11.97 19.27 -11.69
CA ASP A 174 -12.83 19.93 -10.72
C ASP A 174 -13.27 21.30 -11.27
N TYR A 175 -14.54 21.37 -11.65
CA TYR A 175 -15.19 22.61 -12.13
C TYR A 175 -16.16 23.20 -11.08
N GLY A 176 -16.17 22.63 -9.85
CA GLY A 176 -17.12 23.00 -8.81
C GLY A 176 -18.46 22.29 -8.98
N TRP A 177 -19.19 22.53 -10.05
CA TRP A 177 -20.47 21.85 -10.36
C TRP A 177 -20.27 20.39 -10.78
N THR A 178 -19.14 20.04 -11.29
CA THR A 178 -18.74 18.66 -11.59
C THR A 178 -17.29 18.44 -11.20
N SER A 179 -17.00 17.26 -10.64
CA SER A 179 -15.64 16.83 -10.34
C SER A 179 -15.52 15.33 -10.51
N GLY A 180 -14.33 14.88 -10.90
CA GLY A 180 -14.13 13.46 -11.09
C GLY A 180 -12.68 13.09 -11.25
N THR A 181 -12.42 11.78 -11.29
CA THR A 181 -11.10 11.21 -11.46
C THR A 181 -11.16 10.00 -12.35
N LEU A 182 -10.31 10.01 -13.37
CA LEU A 182 -9.97 8.82 -14.16
C LEU A 182 -8.63 8.32 -13.63
N SER A 183 -8.57 7.08 -13.18
CA SER A 183 -7.35 6.49 -12.64
C SER A 183 -7.04 5.14 -13.26
N PHE A 184 -5.75 4.89 -13.37
CA PHE A 184 -5.17 3.61 -13.76
C PHE A 184 -4.16 3.20 -12.71
N PHE A 185 -4.17 1.94 -12.31
CA PHE A 185 -3.15 1.41 -11.41
C PHE A 185 -2.70 0.02 -11.83
N TYR A 186 -1.45 -0.28 -11.49
CA TYR A 186 -0.84 -1.59 -11.62
C TYR A 186 -0.20 -1.96 -10.30
N ASN A 187 -0.63 -3.07 -9.72
CA ASN A 187 -0.11 -3.60 -8.46
C ASN A 187 0.47 -4.98 -8.74
N TRP A 188 1.65 -5.26 -8.22
CA TRP A 188 2.29 -6.55 -8.36
C TRP A 188 2.98 -6.95 -7.06
N GLY A 189 3.16 -8.25 -6.88
CA GLY A 189 3.84 -8.78 -5.73
C GLY A 189 4.54 -10.09 -6.00
N ARG A 190 5.59 -10.33 -5.22
CA ARG A 190 6.32 -11.59 -5.16
C ARG A 190 6.45 -12.01 -3.70
N HIS A 191 6.09 -13.26 -3.42
CA HIS A 191 6.17 -13.83 -2.10
C HIS A 191 7.02 -15.10 -2.15
N ARG A 192 7.95 -15.22 -1.22
CA ARG A 192 8.71 -16.43 -0.98
C ARG A 192 8.64 -16.75 0.49
N ILE A 193 8.06 -17.89 0.82
CA ILE A 193 7.73 -18.27 2.18
C ILE A 193 8.31 -19.65 2.48
N ASN A 194 9.04 -19.73 3.61
CA ASN A 194 9.34 -20.97 4.30
C ASN A 194 8.51 -20.97 5.57
N ASP A 195 7.53 -21.86 5.67
CA ASP A 195 6.68 -21.97 6.85
C ASP A 195 7.42 -22.55 8.06
N GLY A 196 8.61 -23.12 7.84
CA GLY A 196 9.42 -23.67 8.90
C GLY A 196 8.92 -25.05 9.35
N HIS A 197 9.40 -25.48 10.50
CA HIS A 197 9.09 -26.77 11.09
C HIS A 197 9.14 -26.69 12.62
N SER A 198 8.46 -27.63 13.27
CA SER A 198 8.54 -27.78 14.72
C SER A 198 9.88 -28.43 15.14
N PRO A 199 10.36 -28.17 16.37
CA PRO A 199 11.56 -28.84 16.87
C PRO A 199 11.42 -30.37 16.81
N GLY A 200 12.43 -31.06 16.28
CA GLY A 200 12.44 -32.49 16.10
C GLY A 200 11.80 -33.00 14.81
N GLU A 201 11.18 -32.13 14.05
CA GLU A 201 10.69 -32.46 12.70
C GLU A 201 11.76 -32.11 11.66
N GLU A 202 11.69 -32.78 10.50
CA GLU A 202 12.56 -32.50 9.38
C GLU A 202 12.25 -31.13 8.78
N PRO A 203 13.27 -30.34 8.37
CA PRO A 203 13.06 -29.11 7.63
C PRO A 203 12.27 -29.37 6.34
N LEU A 204 11.44 -28.40 5.95
CA LEU A 204 10.74 -28.44 4.68
C LEU A 204 11.73 -28.43 3.51
N ASN A 205 11.51 -29.31 2.54
CA ASN A 205 12.32 -29.40 1.33
C ASN A 205 11.81 -28.51 0.18
N TYR A 206 10.90 -27.61 0.49
CA TYR A 206 10.35 -26.69 -0.49
C TYR A 206 10.15 -25.30 0.11
N ARG A 207 10.04 -24.32 -0.79
CA ARG A 207 9.65 -22.94 -0.48
C ARG A 207 8.40 -22.62 -1.26
N PHE A 208 7.40 -22.08 -0.59
CA PHE A 208 6.21 -21.56 -1.26
C PHE A 208 6.56 -20.26 -1.97
N ASN A 209 6.23 -20.17 -3.25
CA ASN A 209 6.41 -18.98 -4.06
C ASN A 209 5.08 -18.55 -4.64
N SER A 210 4.83 -17.26 -4.68
CA SER A 210 3.70 -16.70 -5.38
C SER A 210 4.08 -15.41 -6.08
N ARG A 211 3.43 -15.18 -7.20
CA ARG A 211 3.46 -13.93 -7.94
C ARG A 211 2.04 -13.53 -8.23
N ASP A 212 1.74 -12.28 -8.05
CA ASP A 212 0.44 -11.73 -8.35
C ASP A 212 0.56 -10.38 -9.05
N ARG A 213 -0.48 -10.04 -9.78
CA ARG A 213 -0.62 -8.74 -10.43
C ARG A 213 -2.07 -8.35 -10.50
N MET A 214 -2.33 -7.07 -10.41
CA MET A 214 -3.64 -6.50 -10.60
C MET A 214 -3.53 -5.21 -11.41
N LEU A 215 -4.30 -5.14 -12.48
CA LEU A 215 -4.53 -3.94 -13.26
C LEU A 215 -5.90 -3.39 -12.94
N GLY A 216 -6.02 -2.11 -12.83
CA GLY A 216 -7.31 -1.47 -12.62
C GLY A 216 -7.42 -0.16 -13.36
N VAL A 217 -8.64 0.09 -13.84
CA VAL A 217 -9.05 1.37 -14.40
C VAL A 217 -10.34 1.76 -13.72
N SER A 218 -10.43 2.98 -13.24
CA SER A 218 -11.64 3.49 -12.64
C SER A 218 -11.92 4.92 -13.11
N TRP A 219 -13.19 5.23 -13.22
CA TRP A 219 -13.65 6.57 -13.49
C TRP A 219 -14.85 6.88 -12.63
N TYR A 220 -14.78 7.98 -11.89
CA TYR A 220 -15.86 8.49 -11.07
C TYR A 220 -16.10 9.96 -11.41
N GLN A 221 -17.34 10.32 -11.60
CA GLN A 221 -17.74 11.69 -11.86
C GLN A 221 -18.94 12.06 -10.99
N SER A 222 -18.82 13.16 -10.28
CA SER A 222 -19.90 13.77 -9.51
C SER A 222 -20.41 14.99 -10.23
N VAL A 223 -21.72 15.16 -10.26
CA VAL A 223 -22.41 16.31 -10.88
C VAL A 223 -23.40 16.89 -9.90
N ALA A 224 -23.35 18.19 -9.68
CA ALA A 224 -24.38 18.91 -8.95
C ALA A 224 -25.56 19.18 -9.88
N LEU A 225 -26.68 18.46 -9.69
CA LEU A 225 -27.85 18.57 -10.53
C LEU A 225 -28.66 19.84 -10.22
N PHE A 226 -28.82 20.09 -8.92
CA PHE A 226 -29.47 21.31 -8.41
C PHE A 226 -29.10 21.46 -6.93
N ARG A 227 -29.45 22.60 -6.34
CA ARG A 227 -29.04 22.94 -4.99
C ARG A 227 -29.35 21.84 -3.97
N GLY A 228 -28.32 21.38 -3.27
CA GLY A 228 -28.43 20.33 -2.27
C GLY A 228 -28.40 18.90 -2.82
N ASN A 229 -28.33 18.71 -4.14
CA ASN A 229 -28.30 17.39 -4.76
C ASN A 229 -27.05 17.18 -5.62
N ARG A 230 -26.41 16.03 -5.43
CA ARG A 230 -25.24 15.62 -6.17
C ARG A 230 -25.39 14.16 -6.61
N LEU A 231 -25.18 13.90 -7.88
CA LEU A 231 -25.14 12.57 -8.45
C LEU A 231 -23.69 12.16 -8.69
N THR A 232 -23.30 10.98 -8.23
CA THR A 232 -22.00 10.39 -8.53
C THR A 232 -22.21 9.12 -9.35
N VAL A 233 -21.53 9.05 -10.50
CA VAL A 233 -21.50 7.89 -11.38
C VAL A 233 -20.08 7.37 -11.44
N GLY A 234 -19.90 6.05 -11.39
CA GLY A 234 -18.59 5.43 -11.44
C GLY A 234 -18.58 4.12 -12.19
N VAL A 235 -17.43 3.82 -12.76
CA VAL A 235 -17.12 2.56 -13.45
C VAL A 235 -15.76 2.09 -13.00
N ASP A 236 -15.68 0.83 -12.57
CA ASP A 236 -14.43 0.15 -12.22
C ASP A 236 -14.24 -1.07 -13.11
N TRP A 237 -13.02 -1.26 -13.55
CA TRP A 237 -12.58 -2.50 -14.19
C TRP A 237 -11.29 -2.96 -13.56
N GLN A 238 -11.20 -4.24 -13.21
CA GLN A 238 -10.02 -4.84 -12.60
C GLN A 238 -9.73 -6.19 -13.25
N HIS A 239 -8.44 -6.47 -13.41
CA HIS A 239 -7.96 -7.76 -13.89
C HIS A 239 -6.89 -8.28 -12.95
N PHE A 240 -7.12 -9.47 -12.40
CA PHE A 240 -6.19 -10.19 -11.56
C PHE A 240 -5.45 -11.26 -12.35
N GLY A 241 -4.18 -11.42 -12.06
CA GLY A 241 -3.41 -12.55 -12.49
C GLY A 241 -2.51 -13.02 -11.34
N GLY A 242 -2.20 -14.31 -11.34
CA GLY A 242 -1.30 -14.80 -10.31
C GLY A 242 -0.91 -16.24 -10.52
N LYS A 243 0.19 -16.62 -9.87
CA LYS A 243 0.75 -17.96 -9.89
C LYS A 243 1.34 -18.27 -8.51
N ALA A 244 1.07 -19.46 -8.04
CA ALA A 244 1.66 -19.99 -6.80
C ALA A 244 2.24 -21.39 -7.08
N TRP A 245 3.39 -21.67 -6.49
CA TRP A 245 4.07 -22.95 -6.65
C TRP A 245 5.02 -23.22 -5.49
N ASN A 246 5.35 -24.49 -5.28
CA ASN A 246 6.40 -24.92 -4.38
C ASN A 246 7.70 -25.13 -5.17
N ALA A 247 8.78 -24.44 -4.77
CA ALA A 247 10.11 -24.65 -5.32
C ALA A 247 10.87 -25.60 -4.37
N PHE A 248 11.24 -26.78 -4.86
CA PHE A 248 11.98 -27.77 -4.07
C PHE A 248 13.45 -27.43 -4.01
N THR A 249 14.08 -27.66 -2.84
CA THR A 249 15.51 -27.43 -2.56
C THR A 249 16.33 -28.71 -2.73
#